data_4a6fdd6a445a91daa496f252ce62c612
#
_entry.id   4a6fdd6a445a91daa496f252ce62c612
#
_cell.length_a   1.000
_cell.length_b   1.000
_cell.length_c   1.000
_cell.angle_alpha   90.00
_cell.angle_beta   90.00
_cell.angle_gamma   90.00
#
_symmetry.space_group_name_H-M   'P 1'
#
loop_
_entity.id
_entity.type
_entity.pdbx_description
1 polymer ?
#
loop_
_entity_poly.entity_id
_entity_poly.type
_entity_poly.pdbx_seq_one_letter_code
_entity_poly.pdbx_strand_id
1 'polypeptide(L)'
;MRKLLVLLLAMVPVALWAQFAPAQDMPGTTAMHADSSAFIAWATDCVTEPGPMNIANPSLGLAGAGYPAVNAIGAPGGTYGVTCLGDGGSATLTFASPICNQPGPDFAVFENGFANAQTPDYWFLELAFVEVSSDGVNFFRFPAYSNTQTDTQLGGFACILPSEIHKLASKYGAMYGTPFELDEIPDDPLLNKNSITHVRIVDVVGCIDPEYATYDCQGHPINDPWPTPFASSGHDLDAVGVIHDQAHTPGFGVEEHEDVMVAVYPNPAHDKLFVNAENVQRIDIYGVTGQMVMSTTDTEINVSDLESGMYFVRIICGENIYIERVIIR
;
A
#
# COMPACT_ATOMS: atom_id res chain seq x y z
N MET A 1 -60.16 -44.66 -7.11
CA MET A 1 -58.69 -44.60 -6.99
C MET A 1 -58.24 -43.25 -7.59
N ARG A 2 -57.91 -42.27 -6.74
CA ARG A 2 -57.38 -40.95 -7.17
C ARG A 2 -55.86 -41.09 -7.29
N LYS A 3 -55.34 -40.90 -8.49
CA LYS A 3 -53.89 -40.82 -8.74
C LYS A 3 -53.35 -39.47 -8.25
N LEU A 4 -52.52 -39.52 -7.21
CA LEU A 4 -51.76 -38.33 -6.73
C LEU A 4 -50.61 -38.09 -7.67
N LEU A 5 -50.63 -36.94 -8.38
CA LEU A 5 -49.54 -36.49 -9.24
C LEU A 5 -48.56 -35.70 -8.36
N VAL A 6 -47.41 -36.29 -8.03
CA VAL A 6 -46.33 -35.61 -7.32
C VAL A 6 -45.51 -34.85 -8.35
N LEU A 7 -45.60 -33.51 -8.33
CA LEU A 7 -44.79 -32.62 -9.15
C LEU A 7 -43.42 -32.47 -8.43
N LEU A 8 -42.39 -33.12 -8.95
CA LEU A 8 -41.01 -32.87 -8.48
C LEU A 8 -40.56 -31.53 -9.09
N LEU A 9 -40.49 -30.49 -8.26
CA LEU A 9 -39.84 -29.21 -8.63
C LEU A 9 -38.34 -29.44 -8.58
N ALA A 10 -37.70 -29.57 -9.75
CA ALA A 10 -36.23 -29.58 -9.85
C ALA A 10 -35.74 -28.16 -9.50
N MET A 11 -35.17 -27.97 -8.33
CA MET A 11 -34.36 -26.79 -8.03
C MET A 11 -33.10 -26.85 -8.90
N VAL A 12 -33.06 -26.08 -9.95
CA VAL A 12 -31.84 -25.77 -10.68
C VAL A 12 -31.02 -24.85 -9.74
N PRO A 13 -29.80 -25.24 -9.34
CA PRO A 13 -28.97 -24.30 -8.60
C PRO A 13 -28.67 -23.12 -9.53
N VAL A 14 -29.21 -21.97 -9.22
CA VAL A 14 -28.73 -20.70 -9.79
C VAL A 14 -27.35 -20.52 -9.19
N ALA A 15 -26.32 -20.70 -10.00
CA ALA A 15 -24.97 -20.27 -9.63
C ALA A 15 -25.05 -18.74 -9.51
N LEU A 16 -25.13 -18.24 -8.28
CA LEU A 16 -24.89 -16.84 -7.99
C LEU A 16 -23.39 -16.64 -8.25
N TRP A 17 -23.06 -16.07 -9.37
CA TRP A 17 -21.74 -15.50 -9.59
C TRP A 17 -21.56 -14.46 -8.49
N ALA A 18 -20.52 -14.62 -7.67
CA ALA A 18 -20.22 -13.65 -6.64
C ALA A 18 -19.85 -12.34 -7.36
N GLN A 19 -20.74 -11.38 -7.30
CA GLN A 19 -20.44 -10.01 -7.73
C GLN A 19 -19.38 -9.45 -6.79
N PHE A 20 -18.41 -8.71 -7.35
CA PHE A 20 -17.46 -7.96 -6.54
C PHE A 20 -18.17 -6.81 -5.82
N ALA A 21 -17.45 -6.14 -4.90
CA ALA A 21 -18.01 -5.03 -4.15
C ALA A 21 -18.65 -3.98 -5.09
N PRO A 22 -19.85 -3.46 -4.76
CA PRO A 22 -20.58 -2.50 -5.58
C PRO A 22 -19.93 -1.10 -5.54
N ALA A 23 -20.52 -0.13 -6.27
CA ALA A 23 -20.12 1.26 -6.26
C ALA A 23 -20.07 1.86 -4.84
N GLN A 24 -19.39 3.00 -4.69
CA GLN A 24 -19.44 3.76 -3.44
C GLN A 24 -20.87 4.10 -3.04
N ASP A 25 -21.09 4.34 -1.76
CA ASP A 25 -22.41 4.64 -1.15
C ASP A 25 -23.45 3.49 -1.23
N MET A 26 -23.06 2.32 -1.77
CA MET A 26 -23.91 1.14 -1.79
C MET A 26 -23.58 0.17 -0.65
N PRO A 27 -24.56 -0.53 -0.06
CA PRO A 27 -24.30 -1.55 0.96
C PRO A 27 -23.32 -2.63 0.46
N GLY A 28 -22.25 -2.87 1.20
CA GLY A 28 -21.20 -3.85 0.85
C GLY A 28 -20.06 -3.27 0.00
N THR A 29 -20.04 -1.96 -0.25
CA THR A 29 -18.90 -1.29 -0.88
C THR A 29 -17.64 -1.41 -0.03
N THR A 30 -16.49 -1.43 -0.71
CA THR A 30 -15.16 -1.30 -0.09
C THR A 30 -14.50 0.06 -0.37
N ALA A 31 -15.25 1.00 -0.97
CA ALA A 31 -14.76 2.33 -1.28
C ALA A 31 -14.34 3.08 0.00
N MET A 32 -13.21 3.76 -0.06
CA MET A 32 -12.68 4.54 1.06
C MET A 32 -12.66 6.03 0.70
N HIS A 33 -13.49 6.82 1.40
CA HIS A 33 -13.50 8.28 1.17
C HIS A 33 -12.17 8.90 1.58
N ALA A 34 -11.69 9.90 0.85
CA ALA A 34 -10.40 10.58 1.08
C ALA A 34 -10.25 11.17 2.50
N ASP A 35 -11.36 11.62 3.11
CA ASP A 35 -11.37 12.14 4.49
C ASP A 35 -11.38 11.03 5.56
N SER A 36 -11.26 9.76 5.19
CA SER A 36 -11.19 8.67 6.16
C SER A 36 -9.97 8.84 7.06
N SER A 37 -10.17 8.72 8.37
CA SER A 37 -9.07 8.72 9.35
C SER A 37 -8.15 7.48 9.25
N ALA A 38 -8.47 6.52 8.39
CA ALA A 38 -7.59 5.40 8.08
C ALA A 38 -6.36 5.82 7.27
N PHE A 39 -6.43 6.93 6.51
CA PHE A 39 -5.27 7.42 5.77
C PHE A 39 -4.34 8.19 6.70
N ILE A 40 -3.12 7.70 6.85
CA ILE A 40 -2.07 8.26 7.72
C ILE A 40 -1.01 9.05 6.94
N ALA A 41 -0.86 8.75 5.64
CA ALA A 41 0.10 9.41 4.75
C ALA A 41 -0.37 9.32 3.29
N TRP A 42 0.34 10.02 2.41
CA TRP A 42 0.12 10.06 0.98
C TRP A 42 1.45 9.93 0.23
N ALA A 43 1.40 9.59 -1.06
CA ALA A 43 2.58 9.59 -1.90
C ALA A 43 3.31 10.93 -1.86
N THR A 44 4.65 10.88 -1.83
CA THR A 44 5.53 12.07 -1.71
C THR A 44 6.30 12.39 -2.98
N ASP A 45 6.35 11.44 -3.91
CA ASP A 45 6.95 11.62 -5.24
C ASP A 45 6.23 10.73 -6.27
N CYS A 46 6.28 11.15 -7.54
CA CYS A 46 5.67 10.45 -8.65
C CYS A 46 6.50 10.64 -9.91
N VAL A 47 6.84 9.54 -10.56
CA VAL A 47 7.52 9.51 -11.88
C VAL A 47 6.60 8.84 -12.88
N THR A 48 6.36 9.50 -14.02
CA THR A 48 5.48 8.98 -15.08
C THR A 48 6.25 8.54 -16.33
N GLU A 49 5.79 7.47 -16.94
CA GLU A 49 6.14 7.00 -18.27
C GLU A 49 4.88 7.03 -19.13
N PRO A 50 4.55 8.19 -19.77
CA PRO A 50 3.28 8.35 -20.44
C PRO A 50 3.19 7.49 -21.71
N GLY A 51 2.05 6.83 -21.88
CA GLY A 51 1.68 6.13 -23.10
C GLY A 51 1.17 7.09 -24.20
N PRO A 52 0.88 6.57 -25.41
CA PRO A 52 0.26 7.35 -26.47
C PRO A 52 -1.18 7.75 -26.11
N MET A 53 -1.68 8.85 -26.70
CA MET A 53 -3.10 9.22 -26.62
C MET A 53 -4.02 8.18 -27.27
N ASN A 54 -3.50 7.37 -28.17
CA ASN A 54 -4.17 6.23 -28.77
C ASN A 54 -3.12 5.25 -29.32
N ILE A 55 -3.00 4.07 -28.72
CA ILE A 55 -2.02 3.06 -29.11
C ILE A 55 -2.21 2.58 -30.56
N ALA A 56 -3.44 2.56 -31.05
CA ALA A 56 -3.76 2.22 -32.43
C ALA A 56 -3.42 3.34 -33.42
N ASN A 57 -3.15 4.57 -32.94
CA ASN A 57 -2.71 5.69 -33.75
C ASN A 57 -1.65 6.55 -33.02
N PRO A 58 -0.42 6.04 -32.88
CA PRO A 58 0.65 6.74 -32.14
C PRO A 58 1.05 8.11 -32.71
N SER A 59 0.63 8.42 -33.96
CA SER A 59 0.91 9.71 -34.57
C SER A 59 0.22 10.90 -33.86
N LEU A 60 -0.75 10.63 -32.99
CA LEU A 60 -1.39 11.64 -32.15
C LEU A 60 -0.47 12.16 -31.04
N GLY A 61 0.60 11.44 -30.71
CA GLY A 61 1.55 11.81 -29.67
C GLY A 61 1.25 11.14 -28.33
N LEU A 62 2.00 11.54 -27.29
CA LEU A 62 1.84 11.02 -25.94
C LEU A 62 0.75 11.77 -25.19
N ALA A 63 0.10 11.09 -24.25
CA ALA A 63 -0.82 11.66 -23.27
C ALA A 63 -0.09 12.48 -22.19
N GLY A 64 -0.83 13.04 -21.23
CA GLY A 64 -0.30 13.71 -20.05
C GLY A 64 0.07 15.19 -20.25
N ALA A 65 -0.07 15.76 -21.46
CA ALA A 65 0.19 17.17 -21.68
C ALA A 65 -0.81 18.05 -20.89
N GLY A 66 -0.31 18.76 -19.88
CA GLY A 66 -1.13 19.55 -18.95
C GLY A 66 -1.59 18.80 -17.70
N TYR A 67 -1.19 17.53 -17.55
CA TYR A 67 -1.52 16.66 -16.42
C TYR A 67 -0.23 16.12 -15.77
N PRO A 68 0.56 16.99 -15.09
CA PRO A 68 1.90 16.63 -14.62
C PRO A 68 1.87 15.66 -13.46
N ALA A 69 2.95 14.86 -13.30
CA ALA A 69 3.11 13.87 -12.25
C ALA A 69 2.92 14.41 -10.81
N VAL A 70 3.17 15.70 -10.60
CA VAL A 70 2.99 16.34 -9.29
C VAL A 70 1.52 16.35 -8.83
N ASN A 71 0.56 16.21 -9.72
CA ASN A 71 -0.86 16.13 -9.36
C ASN A 71 -1.20 14.85 -8.58
N ALA A 72 -0.42 13.77 -8.73
CA ALA A 72 -0.61 12.52 -7.98
C ALA A 72 0.11 12.51 -6.62
N ILE A 73 0.66 13.64 -6.18
CA ILE A 73 1.38 13.77 -4.90
C ILE A 73 0.48 14.41 -3.85
N GLY A 74 0.45 13.82 -2.65
CA GLY A 74 -0.40 14.28 -1.56
C GLY A 74 -1.81 13.71 -1.62
N ALA A 75 -2.75 14.35 -0.90
CA ALA A 75 -4.16 13.95 -0.87
C ALA A 75 -4.85 14.25 -2.21
N PRO A 76 -5.92 13.49 -2.56
CA PRO A 76 -6.58 13.66 -3.86
C PRO A 76 -7.13 15.07 -4.05
N GLY A 77 -6.91 15.61 -5.25
CA GLY A 77 -7.38 16.93 -5.68
C GLY A 77 -8.80 16.92 -6.24
N GLY A 78 -9.37 15.74 -6.49
CA GLY A 78 -10.68 15.54 -7.09
C GLY A 78 -10.65 15.68 -8.62
N THR A 79 -11.73 16.09 -9.23
CA THR A 79 -12.03 15.95 -10.66
C THR A 79 -10.97 16.52 -11.63
N TYR A 80 -10.17 17.49 -11.24
CA TYR A 80 -9.29 18.23 -12.19
C TYR A 80 -7.79 18.18 -11.87
N GLY A 81 -7.43 17.65 -10.71
CA GLY A 81 -6.04 17.65 -10.25
C GLY A 81 -5.35 16.31 -10.48
N VAL A 82 -5.49 15.71 -11.66
CA VAL A 82 -5.03 14.34 -11.95
C VAL A 82 -3.78 14.29 -12.81
N THR A 83 -3.15 13.13 -12.84
CA THR A 83 -2.03 12.77 -13.71
C THR A 83 -2.52 11.72 -14.72
N CYS A 84 -2.55 12.07 -16.01
CA CYS A 84 -3.07 11.19 -17.07
C CYS A 84 -1.95 10.31 -17.64
N LEU A 85 -2.19 9.02 -17.74
CA LEU A 85 -1.15 8.05 -18.09
C LEU A 85 -1.05 7.74 -19.58
N GLY A 86 -2.15 7.81 -20.34
CA GLY A 86 -2.21 7.36 -21.73
C GLY A 86 -2.24 5.84 -21.86
N ASP A 87 -2.54 5.34 -23.06
CA ASP A 87 -2.70 3.91 -23.35
C ASP A 87 -1.41 3.12 -22.97
N GLY A 88 -1.51 2.28 -21.96
CA GLY A 88 -0.41 1.47 -21.45
C GLY A 88 0.69 2.24 -20.73
N GLY A 89 0.49 3.52 -20.46
CA GLY A 89 1.42 4.34 -19.68
C GLY A 89 1.45 3.97 -18.20
N SER A 90 2.41 4.52 -17.46
CA SER A 90 2.54 4.20 -16.04
C SER A 90 2.96 5.38 -15.17
N ALA A 91 2.64 5.30 -13.89
CA ALA A 91 3.13 6.17 -12.83
C ALA A 91 3.71 5.32 -11.70
N THR A 92 4.91 5.66 -11.24
CA THR A 92 5.56 5.03 -10.08
C THR A 92 5.67 6.06 -8.96
N LEU A 93 5.07 5.72 -7.82
CA LEU A 93 4.99 6.60 -6.66
C LEU A 93 5.86 6.06 -5.52
N THR A 94 6.41 6.98 -4.72
CA THR A 94 7.17 6.67 -3.49
C THR A 94 6.58 7.39 -2.28
N PHE A 95 6.98 6.97 -1.09
CA PHE A 95 6.40 7.37 0.18
C PHE A 95 7.49 7.78 1.18
N ALA A 96 7.14 8.63 2.15
CA ALA A 96 8.07 9.05 3.20
C ALA A 96 8.51 7.88 4.10
N SER A 97 7.62 6.91 4.32
CA SER A 97 7.89 5.65 5.03
C SER A 97 7.38 4.48 4.19
N PRO A 98 8.07 3.33 4.13
CA PRO A 98 7.60 2.17 3.41
C PRO A 98 6.23 1.70 3.90
N ILE A 99 5.32 1.36 2.98
CA ILE A 99 4.05 0.70 3.30
C ILE A 99 4.36 -0.70 3.83
N CYS A 100 3.62 -1.16 4.83
CA CYS A 100 3.79 -2.48 5.42
C CYS A 100 2.46 -3.22 5.50
N ASN A 101 2.55 -4.55 5.42
CA ASN A 101 1.41 -5.45 5.49
C ASN A 101 0.86 -5.53 6.92
N GLN A 102 -0.42 -5.19 7.09
CA GLN A 102 -1.17 -5.33 8.32
C GLN A 102 -2.57 -5.88 8.01
N PRO A 103 -3.36 -6.32 9.00
CA PRO A 103 -4.71 -6.80 8.73
C PRO A 103 -5.61 -5.73 8.10
N GLY A 104 -6.19 -6.04 6.95
CA GLY A 104 -7.03 -5.15 6.15
C GLY A 104 -6.24 -4.33 5.13
N PRO A 105 -6.88 -3.41 4.39
CA PRO A 105 -6.21 -2.68 3.32
C PRO A 105 -5.00 -1.89 3.81
N ASP A 106 -3.89 -1.95 3.06
CA ASP A 106 -2.65 -1.25 3.41
C ASP A 106 -2.52 0.11 2.72
N PHE A 107 -3.16 0.27 1.57
CA PHE A 107 -3.23 1.54 0.84
C PHE A 107 -4.46 1.57 -0.07
N ALA A 108 -4.76 2.75 -0.64
CA ALA A 108 -5.81 2.90 -1.65
C ALA A 108 -5.37 3.83 -2.78
N VAL A 109 -5.87 3.55 -3.99
CA VAL A 109 -5.61 4.34 -5.21
C VAL A 109 -6.85 5.14 -5.56
N PHE A 110 -6.68 6.43 -5.86
CA PHE A 110 -7.72 7.39 -6.20
C PHE A 110 -7.65 7.80 -7.66
N GLU A 111 -8.80 8.03 -8.25
CA GLU A 111 -9.02 8.45 -9.62
C GLU A 111 -10.22 9.40 -9.67
N ASN A 112 -10.47 10.07 -10.81
CA ASN A 112 -11.50 11.11 -10.94
C ASN A 112 -12.83 10.63 -11.55
N GLY A 113 -13.12 9.33 -11.61
CA GLY A 113 -14.34 8.74 -12.16
C GLY A 113 -15.64 9.36 -11.68
N PHE A 114 -16.69 9.24 -12.47
CA PHE A 114 -17.99 9.84 -12.17
C PHE A 114 -19.17 8.93 -12.58
N ALA A 115 -20.30 9.09 -11.86
CA ALA A 115 -21.51 8.34 -12.13
C ALA A 115 -22.18 8.76 -13.44
N ASN A 116 -22.77 7.81 -14.15
CA ASN A 116 -23.67 8.11 -15.26
C ASN A 116 -25.01 8.66 -14.75
N ALA A 117 -25.36 9.86 -15.19
CA ALA A 117 -26.59 10.52 -14.72
C ALA A 117 -27.88 9.78 -15.09
N GLN A 118 -27.88 8.98 -16.17
CA GLN A 118 -29.05 8.23 -16.65
C GLN A 118 -29.13 6.80 -16.07
N THR A 119 -27.95 6.23 -15.72
CA THR A 119 -27.82 4.87 -15.16
C THR A 119 -26.88 4.92 -13.95
N PRO A 120 -27.37 5.29 -12.75
CA PRO A 120 -26.52 5.59 -11.59
C PRO A 120 -25.61 4.44 -11.10
N ASP A 121 -25.93 3.20 -11.46
CA ASP A 121 -25.08 2.04 -11.14
C ASP A 121 -23.84 1.93 -12.04
N TYR A 122 -23.85 2.62 -13.19
CA TYR A 122 -22.77 2.65 -14.16
C TYR A 122 -21.90 3.90 -13.98
N TRP A 123 -20.60 3.72 -14.04
CA TRP A 123 -19.61 4.75 -13.80
C TRP A 123 -18.63 4.86 -14.97
N PHE A 124 -18.27 6.08 -15.33
CA PHE A 124 -17.12 6.31 -16.18
C PHE A 124 -15.87 6.08 -15.33
N LEU A 125 -15.13 5.04 -15.67
CA LEU A 125 -13.92 4.59 -14.96
C LEU A 125 -12.88 4.23 -16.00
N GLU A 126 -11.66 4.75 -15.86
CA GLU A 126 -10.51 4.40 -16.69
C GLU A 126 -9.57 3.52 -15.87
N LEU A 127 -9.56 2.23 -16.18
CA LEU A 127 -9.00 1.20 -15.32
C LEU A 127 -7.46 1.19 -15.34
N ALA A 128 -6.82 0.78 -14.25
CA ALA A 128 -5.39 0.53 -14.20
C ALA A 128 -5.04 -0.67 -13.33
N PHE A 129 -3.95 -1.36 -13.69
CA PHE A 129 -3.30 -2.33 -12.83
C PHE A 129 -2.53 -1.63 -11.72
N VAL A 130 -2.43 -2.30 -10.59
CA VAL A 130 -1.65 -1.84 -9.44
C VAL A 130 -0.56 -2.86 -9.16
N GLU A 131 0.66 -2.38 -9.03
CA GLU A 131 1.85 -3.16 -8.75
C GLU A 131 2.61 -2.56 -7.59
N VAL A 132 3.29 -3.39 -6.82
CA VAL A 132 4.10 -2.96 -5.68
C VAL A 132 5.53 -3.50 -5.79
N SER A 133 6.47 -2.77 -5.20
CA SER A 133 7.86 -3.18 -5.15
C SER A 133 8.50 -2.79 -3.81
N SER A 134 9.37 -3.64 -3.28
CA SER A 134 10.18 -3.36 -2.10
C SER A 134 11.59 -2.84 -2.43
N ASP A 135 12.01 -2.87 -3.71
CA ASP A 135 13.36 -2.49 -4.17
C ASP A 135 13.38 -1.51 -5.35
N GLY A 136 12.20 -1.15 -5.90
CA GLY A 136 12.05 -0.28 -7.07
C GLY A 136 12.44 -0.93 -8.42
N VAL A 137 12.75 -2.22 -8.43
CA VAL A 137 13.18 -2.98 -9.60
C VAL A 137 12.23 -4.13 -9.91
N ASN A 138 11.92 -4.94 -8.91
CA ASN A 138 11.02 -6.08 -9.03
C ASN A 138 9.61 -5.66 -8.62
N PHE A 139 8.68 -5.63 -9.58
CA PHE A 139 7.30 -5.23 -9.36
C PHE A 139 6.36 -6.43 -9.43
N PHE A 140 5.40 -6.49 -8.50
CA PHE A 140 4.43 -7.56 -8.34
C PHE A 140 3.02 -7.00 -8.46
N ARG A 141 2.25 -7.54 -9.39
CA ARG A 141 0.91 -7.07 -9.73
C ARG A 141 -0.14 -7.74 -8.87
N PHE A 142 -1.12 -6.96 -8.38
CA PHE A 142 -2.33 -7.51 -7.79
C PHE A 142 -3.11 -8.33 -8.82
N PRO A 143 -3.70 -9.48 -8.41
CA PRO A 143 -4.53 -10.28 -9.31
C PRO A 143 -5.83 -9.53 -9.64
N ALA A 144 -5.86 -8.91 -10.82
CA ALA A 144 -7.01 -8.13 -11.30
C ALA A 144 -7.99 -9.00 -12.06
N TYR A 145 -9.29 -8.67 -11.98
CA TYR A 145 -10.38 -9.36 -12.66
C TYR A 145 -11.32 -8.35 -13.31
N SER A 146 -11.81 -8.67 -14.52
CA SER A 146 -12.86 -7.92 -15.19
C SER A 146 -13.88 -8.88 -15.81
N ASN A 147 -15.15 -8.77 -15.37
CA ASN A 147 -16.30 -9.46 -15.93
C ASN A 147 -17.08 -8.55 -16.90
N THR A 148 -16.55 -7.35 -17.21
CA THR A 148 -17.14 -6.46 -18.22
C THR A 148 -17.24 -7.21 -19.54
N GLN A 149 -18.39 -7.14 -20.20
CA GLN A 149 -18.65 -7.83 -21.46
C GLN A 149 -17.58 -7.50 -22.53
N THR A 150 -17.23 -8.46 -23.36
CA THR A 150 -16.24 -8.35 -24.43
C THR A 150 -16.81 -8.65 -25.82
N ASP A 151 -18.12 -8.71 -25.95
CA ASP A 151 -18.81 -8.90 -27.23
C ASP A 151 -18.73 -7.66 -28.13
N THR A 152 -18.66 -6.47 -27.51
CA THR A 152 -18.61 -5.19 -28.21
C THR A 152 -17.68 -4.24 -27.47
N GLN A 153 -16.77 -3.59 -28.21
CA GLN A 153 -15.90 -2.55 -27.68
C GLN A 153 -16.71 -1.43 -27.03
N LEU A 154 -16.35 -1.06 -25.81
CA LEU A 154 -16.86 0.13 -25.16
C LEU A 154 -16.30 1.38 -25.82
N GLY A 155 -17.16 2.35 -26.14
CA GLY A 155 -16.70 3.63 -26.69
C GLY A 155 -16.04 4.51 -25.63
N GLY A 156 -15.26 5.52 -26.06
CA GLY A 156 -14.41 6.35 -25.20
C GLY A 156 -15.11 7.15 -24.07
N PHE A 157 -16.42 7.14 -23.99
CA PHE A 157 -17.22 7.71 -22.88
C PHE A 157 -18.25 6.72 -22.33
N ALA A 158 -18.01 5.43 -22.56
CA ALA A 158 -18.87 4.40 -21.99
C ALA A 158 -18.69 4.32 -20.47
N CYS A 159 -19.65 3.72 -19.81
CA CYS A 159 -19.63 3.48 -18.37
C CYS A 159 -19.71 1.99 -18.08
N ILE A 160 -19.06 1.57 -17.00
CA ILE A 160 -19.01 0.18 -16.55
C ILE A 160 -19.60 0.03 -15.15
N LEU A 161 -19.91 -1.22 -14.76
CA LEU A 161 -20.40 -1.54 -13.42
C LEU A 161 -19.20 -1.81 -12.48
N PRO A 162 -19.04 -1.08 -11.38
CA PRO A 162 -18.00 -1.38 -10.39
C PRO A 162 -18.03 -2.82 -9.87
N SER A 163 -19.21 -3.44 -9.77
CA SER A 163 -19.35 -4.84 -9.33
C SER A 163 -18.82 -5.88 -10.34
N GLU A 164 -18.46 -5.48 -11.54
CA GLU A 164 -17.84 -6.37 -12.55
C GLU A 164 -16.31 -6.33 -12.54
N ILE A 165 -15.69 -5.44 -11.73
CA ILE A 165 -14.24 -5.29 -11.66
C ILE A 165 -13.70 -5.51 -10.24
N HIS A 166 -12.49 -6.05 -10.13
CA HIS A 166 -11.81 -6.31 -8.87
C HIS A 166 -10.31 -6.12 -9.01
N LYS A 167 -9.68 -5.49 -8.02
CA LYS A 167 -8.23 -5.20 -7.96
C LYS A 167 -7.68 -4.48 -9.20
N LEU A 168 -8.54 -3.67 -9.80
CA LEU A 168 -8.16 -2.62 -10.73
C LEU A 168 -8.34 -1.27 -10.03
N ALA A 169 -7.42 -0.35 -10.19
CA ALA A 169 -7.61 1.04 -9.80
C ALA A 169 -8.79 1.63 -10.60
N SER A 170 -9.37 2.74 -10.13
CA SER A 170 -10.60 3.32 -10.69
C SER A 170 -11.85 2.46 -10.54
N LYS A 171 -11.92 1.63 -9.53
CA LYS A 171 -13.18 0.94 -9.20
C LYS A 171 -14.26 1.91 -8.71
N TYR A 172 -13.87 3.06 -8.18
CA TYR A 172 -14.74 4.05 -7.54
C TYR A 172 -14.50 5.43 -8.14
N GLY A 173 -15.49 6.31 -8.04
CA GLY A 173 -15.40 7.66 -8.57
C GLY A 173 -14.61 8.61 -7.69
N ALA A 174 -14.49 9.85 -8.13
CA ALA A 174 -13.71 10.90 -7.49
C ALA A 174 -13.89 10.96 -5.97
N MET A 175 -12.81 11.20 -5.24
CA MET A 175 -12.72 11.22 -3.78
C MET A 175 -12.91 9.86 -3.08
N TYR A 176 -13.08 8.76 -3.80
CA TYR A 176 -13.20 7.42 -3.24
C TYR A 176 -12.08 6.51 -3.76
N GLY A 177 -11.21 6.08 -2.86
CA GLY A 177 -10.09 5.19 -3.17
C GLY A 177 -10.50 3.72 -3.28
N THR A 178 -9.87 3.03 -4.22
CA THR A 178 -9.92 1.57 -4.33
C THR A 178 -8.88 0.97 -3.40
N PRO A 179 -9.28 0.17 -2.38
CA PRO A 179 -8.36 -0.38 -1.40
C PRO A 179 -7.60 -1.61 -1.92
N PHE A 180 -6.34 -1.72 -1.47
CA PHE A 180 -5.43 -2.83 -1.76
C PHE A 180 -4.85 -3.41 -0.47
N GLU A 181 -4.87 -4.73 -0.37
CA GLU A 181 -4.37 -5.54 0.73
C GLU A 181 -3.18 -6.37 0.24
N LEU A 182 -1.99 -6.17 0.84
CA LEU A 182 -0.75 -6.81 0.39
C LEU A 182 -0.78 -8.34 0.53
N ASP A 183 -1.60 -8.88 1.43
CA ASP A 183 -1.77 -10.34 1.57
C ASP A 183 -2.38 -11.00 0.32
N GLU A 184 -3.04 -10.23 -0.55
CA GLU A 184 -3.63 -10.74 -1.78
C GLU A 184 -2.62 -10.99 -2.90
N ILE A 185 -1.39 -10.47 -2.77
CA ILE A 185 -0.29 -10.80 -3.68
C ILE A 185 0.35 -12.11 -3.22
N PRO A 186 0.58 -13.10 -4.10
CA PRO A 186 1.32 -14.30 -3.74
C PRO A 186 2.70 -13.99 -3.15
N ASP A 187 3.16 -14.82 -2.22
CA ASP A 187 4.50 -14.65 -1.65
C ASP A 187 5.58 -14.92 -2.70
N ASP A 188 6.57 -14.03 -2.76
CA ASP A 188 7.73 -14.16 -3.62
C ASP A 188 9.00 -13.74 -2.85
N PRO A 189 10.13 -14.46 -3.00
CA PRO A 189 11.39 -14.12 -2.31
C PRO A 189 11.94 -12.73 -2.62
N LEU A 190 11.54 -12.11 -3.73
CA LEU A 190 11.94 -10.77 -4.15
C LEU A 190 10.99 -9.68 -3.66
N LEU A 191 9.87 -10.05 -3.00
CA LEU A 191 8.89 -9.12 -2.47
C LEU A 191 8.87 -9.14 -0.94
N ASN A 192 9.33 -8.06 -0.34
CA ASN A 192 9.13 -7.83 1.09
C ASN A 192 7.87 -6.99 1.34
N LYS A 193 6.73 -7.66 1.58
CA LYS A 193 5.44 -7.00 1.84
C LYS A 193 5.45 -6.06 3.06
N ASN A 194 6.40 -6.25 3.97
CA ASN A 194 6.57 -5.38 5.14
C ASN A 194 7.41 -4.12 4.84
N SER A 195 7.85 -3.93 3.59
CA SER A 195 8.68 -2.78 3.21
C SER A 195 8.45 -2.41 1.75
N ILE A 196 7.22 -2.04 1.40
CA ILE A 196 6.88 -1.58 0.05
C ILE A 196 7.30 -0.12 -0.09
N THR A 197 8.28 0.12 -0.93
CA THR A 197 8.85 1.45 -1.19
C THR A 197 8.22 2.12 -2.41
N HIS A 198 7.66 1.34 -3.34
CA HIS A 198 7.08 1.83 -4.57
C HIS A 198 5.72 1.20 -4.85
N VAL A 199 4.78 2.01 -5.30
CA VAL A 199 3.52 1.60 -5.92
C VAL A 199 3.53 2.07 -7.36
N ARG A 200 3.30 1.16 -8.31
CA ARG A 200 3.22 1.49 -9.74
C ARG A 200 1.80 1.26 -10.24
N ILE A 201 1.26 2.27 -10.88
CA ILE A 201 -0.03 2.24 -11.56
C ILE A 201 0.25 2.11 -13.05
N VAL A 202 -0.35 1.11 -13.70
CA VAL A 202 -0.16 0.84 -15.13
C VAL A 202 -1.51 0.86 -15.81
N ASP A 203 -1.68 1.76 -16.77
CA ASP A 203 -2.92 1.91 -17.50
C ASP A 203 -3.37 0.61 -18.19
N VAL A 204 -4.65 0.35 -18.14
CA VAL A 204 -5.32 -0.70 -18.91
C VAL A 204 -5.69 -0.13 -20.27
N VAL A 205 -5.09 -0.66 -21.36
CA VAL A 205 -5.62 -0.36 -22.69
C VAL A 205 -6.97 -1.06 -22.83
N GLY A 206 -8.06 -0.33 -22.73
CA GLY A 206 -9.43 -0.84 -22.70
C GLY A 206 -9.92 -1.47 -23.99
N CYS A 207 -9.04 -1.70 -24.96
CA CYS A 207 -9.32 -2.28 -26.26
C CYS A 207 -9.46 -3.80 -26.18
N ILE A 208 -10.50 -4.36 -26.76
CA ILE A 208 -10.69 -5.81 -26.86
C ILE A 208 -10.07 -6.46 -28.12
N ASP A 209 -9.51 -5.65 -29.05
CA ASP A 209 -8.74 -6.16 -30.16
C ASP A 209 -7.44 -6.82 -29.64
N PRO A 210 -7.16 -8.11 -29.95
CA PRO A 210 -5.98 -8.81 -29.47
C PRO A 210 -4.65 -8.12 -29.79
N GLU A 211 -4.61 -7.22 -30.76
CA GLU A 211 -3.39 -6.45 -31.09
C GLU A 211 -3.02 -5.46 -29.98
N TYR A 212 -4.01 -4.92 -29.25
CA TYR A 212 -3.82 -3.88 -28.24
C TYR A 212 -4.35 -4.27 -26.87
N ALA A 213 -5.12 -5.36 -26.77
CA ALA A 213 -5.81 -5.75 -25.55
C ALA A 213 -4.85 -5.99 -24.38
N THR A 214 -5.23 -5.55 -23.21
CA THR A 214 -4.67 -5.97 -21.92
C THR A 214 -5.59 -7.02 -21.30
N TYR A 215 -5.01 -7.91 -20.50
CA TYR A 215 -5.70 -9.08 -19.99
C TYR A 215 -5.69 -9.13 -18.46
N ASP A 216 -6.79 -9.57 -17.90
CA ASP A 216 -6.89 -9.85 -16.47
C ASP A 216 -6.08 -11.11 -16.06
N CYS A 217 -6.05 -11.46 -14.77
CA CYS A 217 -5.29 -12.61 -14.29
C CYS A 217 -5.85 -13.97 -14.76
N GLN A 218 -7.05 -14.01 -15.35
CA GLN A 218 -7.64 -15.21 -15.94
C GLN A 218 -7.43 -15.29 -17.47
N GLY A 219 -6.82 -14.26 -18.07
CA GLY A 219 -6.61 -14.15 -19.50
C GLY A 219 -7.83 -13.64 -20.28
N HIS A 220 -8.77 -12.97 -19.62
CA HIS A 220 -9.87 -12.28 -20.28
C HIS A 220 -9.42 -10.88 -20.68
N PRO A 221 -9.73 -10.38 -21.91
CA PRO A 221 -9.45 -9.01 -22.27
C PRO A 221 -10.27 -8.06 -21.38
N ILE A 222 -9.63 -6.99 -20.91
CA ILE A 222 -10.30 -5.97 -20.13
C ILE A 222 -10.89 -4.94 -21.10
N ASN A 223 -12.21 -4.74 -21.01
CA ASN A 223 -12.95 -3.81 -21.85
C ASN A 223 -13.34 -2.59 -21.01
N ASP A 224 -12.71 -1.47 -21.26
CA ASP A 224 -13.04 -0.19 -20.64
C ASP A 224 -13.20 0.93 -21.68
N PRO A 225 -13.44 2.19 -21.30
CA PRO A 225 -13.62 3.28 -22.27
C PRO A 225 -12.43 3.45 -23.21
N TRP A 226 -12.60 3.09 -24.50
CA TRP A 226 -11.54 3.20 -25.51
C TRP A 226 -12.14 3.37 -26.93
N PRO A 227 -11.49 4.15 -27.86
CA PRO A 227 -10.33 4.98 -27.62
C PRO A 227 -10.69 6.33 -26.96
N THR A 228 -9.74 6.86 -26.21
CA THR A 228 -9.82 8.18 -25.58
C THR A 228 -8.70 9.10 -26.14
N PRO A 229 -8.71 9.51 -27.42
CA PRO A 229 -7.59 10.12 -28.13
C PRO A 229 -7.38 11.59 -27.74
N PHE A 230 -7.21 11.86 -26.46
CA PHE A 230 -7.05 13.19 -25.88
C PHE A 230 -5.78 13.25 -25.04
N ALA A 231 -5.34 14.46 -24.65
CA ALA A 231 -4.22 14.63 -23.71
C ALA A 231 -4.48 14.01 -22.33
N SER A 232 -5.75 13.81 -21.97
CA SER A 232 -6.23 13.13 -20.77
C SER A 232 -6.62 11.67 -21.03
N SER A 233 -5.99 10.98 -22.00
CA SER A 233 -6.31 9.59 -22.24
C SER A 233 -5.71 8.64 -21.18
N GLY A 234 -6.31 7.47 -21.07
CA GLY A 234 -5.94 6.44 -20.11
C GLY A 234 -6.27 6.82 -18.68
N HIS A 235 -5.76 6.04 -17.74
CA HIS A 235 -6.04 6.23 -16.32
C HIS A 235 -5.64 7.61 -15.80
N ASP A 236 -6.56 8.25 -15.10
CA ASP A 236 -6.44 9.58 -14.49
C ASP A 236 -6.11 9.47 -12.99
N LEU A 237 -4.82 9.24 -12.68
CA LEU A 237 -4.35 9.07 -11.30
C LEU A 237 -4.46 10.38 -10.50
N ASP A 238 -5.20 10.35 -9.39
CA ASP A 238 -5.37 11.49 -8.47
C ASP A 238 -4.44 11.37 -7.25
N ALA A 239 -4.41 10.21 -6.57
CA ALA A 239 -3.56 10.01 -5.38
C ALA A 239 -3.36 8.52 -5.04
N VAL A 240 -2.34 8.26 -4.20
CA VAL A 240 -2.20 7.01 -3.46
C VAL A 240 -2.11 7.31 -1.97
N GLY A 241 -3.13 6.87 -1.21
CA GLY A 241 -3.23 7.05 0.23
C GLY A 241 -2.74 5.83 0.99
N VAL A 242 -1.91 6.04 2.01
CA VAL A 242 -1.31 5.01 2.85
C VAL A 242 -2.16 4.80 4.10
N ILE A 243 -2.40 3.54 4.44
CA ILE A 243 -3.17 3.12 5.63
C ILE A 243 -2.23 2.51 6.67
N HIS A 244 -1.28 1.67 6.22
CA HIS A 244 -0.29 1.06 7.10
C HIS A 244 1.12 1.32 6.57
N ASP A 245 1.98 1.90 7.40
CA ASP A 245 3.40 2.08 7.10
C ASP A 245 4.29 1.70 8.29
N GLN A 246 5.60 1.63 8.06
CA GLN A 246 6.56 1.25 9.09
C GLN A 246 6.70 2.30 10.20
N ALA A 247 6.48 3.58 9.91
CA ALA A 247 6.64 4.66 10.89
C ALA A 247 5.50 4.70 11.91
N HIS A 248 4.29 4.26 11.53
CA HIS A 248 3.10 4.35 12.37
C HIS A 248 2.61 2.97 12.87
N THR A 249 3.23 1.87 12.40
CA THR A 249 2.85 0.52 12.80
C THR A 249 3.73 0.05 13.96
N PRO A 250 3.16 -0.31 15.14
CA PRO A 250 3.93 -0.83 16.26
C PRO A 250 4.74 -2.07 15.86
N GLY A 251 6.06 -2.04 16.19
CA GLY A 251 6.99 -3.13 15.92
C GLY A 251 7.83 -2.96 14.65
N PHE A 252 7.55 -1.97 13.78
CA PHE A 252 8.40 -1.57 12.64
C PHE A 252 9.17 -0.27 12.88
N GLY A 253 8.67 0.64 13.72
CA GLY A 253 9.41 1.83 14.12
C GLY A 253 10.56 1.45 15.08
N VAL A 254 11.71 2.09 14.93
CA VAL A 254 12.58 2.29 16.08
C VAL A 254 11.74 3.11 17.06
N GLU A 255 11.32 2.52 18.18
CA GLU A 255 10.77 3.33 19.26
C GLU A 255 11.83 4.40 19.56
N GLU A 256 11.61 5.65 19.13
CA GLU A 256 12.23 6.77 19.80
C GLU A 256 11.62 6.76 21.21
N HIS A 257 12.27 6.00 22.10
CA HIS A 257 12.06 6.21 23.51
C HIS A 257 12.30 7.71 23.72
N GLU A 258 11.29 8.44 24.19
CA GLU A 258 11.54 9.72 24.87
C GLU A 258 12.79 9.50 25.69
N ASP A 259 13.85 10.27 25.43
CA ASP A 259 15.16 10.12 26.06
C ASP A 259 15.00 10.06 27.58
N VAL A 260 14.74 8.88 28.11
CA VAL A 260 15.11 8.57 29.48
C VAL A 260 16.63 8.55 29.41
N MET A 261 17.23 9.68 29.77
CA MET A 261 18.69 9.84 29.73
C MET A 261 19.29 8.83 30.68
N VAL A 262 19.53 7.61 30.18
CA VAL A 262 20.37 6.65 30.86
C VAL A 262 21.82 7.02 30.55
N ALA A 263 22.57 7.40 31.55
CA ALA A 263 23.97 7.73 31.40
C ALA A 263 24.80 6.90 32.39
N VAL A 264 25.88 6.34 31.87
CA VAL A 264 26.87 5.60 32.68
C VAL A 264 28.20 6.33 32.63
N TYR A 265 28.67 6.78 33.79
CA TYR A 265 29.87 7.59 33.86
C TYR A 265 30.67 7.35 35.18
N PRO A 266 31.98 7.72 35.19
CA PRO A 266 32.79 8.13 34.05
C PRO A 266 33.06 6.96 33.11
N ASN A 267 33.30 7.25 31.83
CA ASN A 267 33.77 6.26 30.86
C ASN A 267 35.00 6.84 30.11
N PRO A 268 36.23 6.38 30.38
CA PRO A 268 36.64 5.23 31.22
C PRO A 268 36.42 5.45 32.73
N ALA A 269 36.12 4.36 33.44
CA ALA A 269 36.03 4.30 34.90
C ALA A 269 37.28 3.72 35.53
N HIS A 270 37.60 4.10 36.77
CA HIS A 270 38.67 3.53 37.58
C HIS A 270 38.14 2.78 38.81
N ASP A 271 37.69 3.51 39.81
CA ASP A 271 37.25 2.92 41.07
C ASP A 271 35.72 2.80 41.16
N LYS A 272 35.02 3.76 40.55
CA LYS A 272 33.57 3.87 40.66
C LYS A 272 32.92 4.15 39.29
N LEU A 273 31.73 3.60 39.12
CA LEU A 273 30.86 3.80 38.00
C LEU A 273 29.51 4.31 38.52
N PHE A 274 28.95 5.31 37.89
CA PHE A 274 27.62 5.87 38.23
C PHE A 274 26.65 5.60 37.11
N VAL A 275 25.45 5.20 37.47
CA VAL A 275 24.34 5.03 36.56
C VAL A 275 23.28 6.11 36.87
N ASN A 276 23.05 7.01 35.93
CA ASN A 276 21.99 7.99 36.02
C ASN A 276 20.81 7.47 35.18
N ALA A 277 19.78 6.97 35.84
CA ALA A 277 18.54 6.50 35.23
C ALA A 277 17.43 6.54 36.27
N GLU A 278 16.19 6.73 35.83
CA GLU A 278 15.00 6.67 36.69
C GLU A 278 14.50 5.22 36.84
N ASN A 279 13.94 4.91 38.01
CA ASN A 279 13.30 3.59 38.30
C ASN A 279 14.20 2.38 38.07
N VAL A 280 15.49 2.50 38.38
CA VAL A 280 16.45 1.38 38.27
C VAL A 280 16.03 0.25 39.20
N GLN A 281 15.78 -0.92 38.62
CA GLN A 281 15.47 -2.15 39.37
C GLN A 281 16.69 -3.05 39.57
N ARG A 282 17.57 -3.08 38.54
CA ARG A 282 18.78 -3.92 38.57
C ARG A 282 19.81 -3.46 37.54
N ILE A 283 21.06 -3.56 37.89
CA ILE A 283 22.21 -3.32 37.03
C ILE A 283 23.08 -4.58 37.02
N ASP A 284 23.32 -5.12 35.82
CA ASP A 284 24.18 -6.29 35.62
C ASP A 284 25.40 -5.87 34.76
N ILE A 285 26.61 -6.22 35.17
CA ILE A 285 27.84 -5.97 34.42
C ILE A 285 28.34 -7.27 33.82
N TYR A 286 28.64 -7.24 32.52
CA TYR A 286 29.12 -8.38 31.75
C TYR A 286 30.46 -8.09 31.14
N GLY A 287 31.37 -9.07 31.18
CA GLY A 287 32.59 -9.06 30.40
C GLY A 287 32.31 -9.28 28.89
N VAL A 288 33.34 -9.06 28.05
CA VAL A 288 33.25 -9.22 26.59
C VAL A 288 32.90 -10.64 26.13
N THR A 289 33.06 -11.64 26.98
CA THR A 289 32.68 -13.04 26.73
C THR A 289 31.20 -13.31 27.04
N GLY A 290 30.45 -12.31 27.54
CA GLY A 290 29.08 -12.45 27.99
C GLY A 290 28.92 -13.03 29.39
N GLN A 291 30.01 -13.25 30.13
CA GLN A 291 29.97 -13.67 31.52
C GLN A 291 29.55 -12.50 32.41
N MET A 292 28.53 -12.70 33.24
CA MET A 292 28.12 -11.73 34.26
C MET A 292 29.18 -11.71 35.37
N VAL A 293 29.74 -10.53 35.63
CA VAL A 293 30.79 -10.33 36.65
C VAL A 293 30.26 -9.64 37.91
N MET A 294 29.16 -8.89 37.79
CA MET A 294 28.51 -8.18 38.90
C MET A 294 27.03 -7.99 38.66
N SER A 295 26.25 -7.98 39.71
CA SER A 295 24.82 -7.58 39.70
C SER A 295 24.53 -6.76 40.97
N THR A 296 23.87 -5.60 40.84
CA THR A 296 23.53 -4.69 41.94
C THR A 296 22.23 -3.93 41.64
N THR A 297 21.67 -3.30 42.67
CA THR A 297 20.59 -2.31 42.58
C THR A 297 21.10 -0.90 42.84
N ASP A 298 22.36 -0.74 43.28
CA ASP A 298 22.97 0.53 43.59
C ASP A 298 23.41 1.25 42.31
N THR A 299 23.07 2.51 42.18
CA THR A 299 23.46 3.36 41.05
C THR A 299 24.89 3.92 41.17
N GLU A 300 25.52 3.77 42.33
CA GLU A 300 26.95 4.00 42.56
C GLU A 300 27.64 2.63 42.77
N ILE A 301 28.45 2.22 41.81
CA ILE A 301 28.99 0.87 41.71
C ILE A 301 30.50 0.94 41.89
N ASN A 302 31.07 0.21 42.86
CA ASN A 302 32.50 0.02 42.97
C ASN A 302 32.98 -1.01 41.94
N VAL A 303 33.91 -0.59 41.07
CA VAL A 303 34.46 -1.39 39.98
C VAL A 303 35.97 -1.60 40.13
N SER A 304 36.57 -1.19 41.28
CA SER A 304 38.01 -1.28 41.53
C SER A 304 38.59 -2.72 41.48
N ASP A 305 37.72 -3.72 41.73
CA ASP A 305 38.08 -5.14 41.71
C ASP A 305 37.96 -5.79 40.33
N LEU A 306 37.46 -5.04 39.33
CA LEU A 306 37.33 -5.53 37.97
C LEU A 306 38.66 -5.31 37.21
N GLU A 307 39.04 -6.28 36.39
CA GLU A 307 40.25 -6.13 35.53
C GLU A 307 40.03 -5.03 34.49
N SER A 308 41.14 -4.34 34.15
CA SER A 308 41.08 -3.34 33.07
C SER A 308 40.64 -3.97 31.76
N GLY A 309 39.58 -3.40 31.15
CA GLY A 309 38.96 -3.95 29.96
C GLY A 309 37.66 -3.29 29.57
N MET A 310 37.00 -3.85 28.56
CA MET A 310 35.70 -3.43 28.10
C MET A 310 34.61 -4.29 28.74
N TYR A 311 33.54 -3.63 29.20
CA TYR A 311 32.40 -4.25 29.85
C TYR A 311 31.10 -3.70 29.26
N PHE A 312 30.03 -4.47 29.40
CA PHE A 312 28.67 -4.07 29.07
C PHE A 312 27.86 -3.98 30.36
N VAL A 313 27.24 -2.83 30.57
CA VAL A 313 26.37 -2.54 31.72
C VAL A 313 24.95 -2.61 31.25
N ARG A 314 24.21 -3.63 31.73
CA ARG A 314 22.79 -3.82 31.46
C ARG A 314 21.99 -3.21 32.62
N ILE A 315 21.14 -2.24 32.30
CA ILE A 315 20.35 -1.50 33.28
C ILE A 315 18.87 -1.83 33.04
N ILE A 316 18.18 -2.29 34.06
CA ILE A 316 16.77 -2.65 34.01
C ILE A 316 15.97 -1.60 34.77
N CYS A 317 15.10 -0.87 34.03
CA CYS A 317 14.24 0.21 34.54
C CYS A 317 12.79 -0.10 34.20
N GLY A 318 12.01 -0.64 35.15
CA GLY A 318 10.65 -1.08 34.91
C GLY A 318 10.61 -2.22 33.88
N GLU A 319 9.95 -2.01 32.75
CA GLU A 319 9.88 -2.94 31.62
C GLU A 319 11.01 -2.72 30.59
N ASN A 320 11.79 -1.66 30.73
CA ASN A 320 12.84 -1.26 29.80
C ASN A 320 14.21 -1.80 30.20
N ILE A 321 15.04 -2.17 29.19
CA ILE A 321 16.40 -2.65 29.36
C ILE A 321 17.32 -1.78 28.51
N TYR A 322 18.34 -1.20 29.15
CA TYR A 322 19.37 -0.41 28.49
C TYR A 322 20.70 -1.14 28.59
N ILE A 323 21.56 -0.99 27.58
CA ILE A 323 22.90 -1.60 27.56
C ILE A 323 23.90 -0.52 27.16
N GLU A 324 24.84 -0.23 28.09
CA GLU A 324 25.88 0.73 27.88
C GLU A 324 27.25 0.05 27.86
N ARG A 325 28.17 0.53 27.01
CA ARG A 325 29.54 0.07 26.92
C ARG A 325 30.42 0.93 27.78
N VAL A 326 31.17 0.30 28.68
CA VAL A 326 32.09 0.97 29.60
C VAL A 326 33.51 0.40 29.48
N ILE A 327 34.51 1.26 29.63
CA ILE A 327 35.93 0.89 29.73
C ILE A 327 36.35 1.09 31.18
N ILE A 328 36.88 0.04 31.79
CA ILE A 328 37.51 0.09 33.14
C ILE A 328 39.04 0.11 32.96
N ARG A 329 39.74 0.97 33.72
CA ARG A 329 41.18 1.17 33.64
C ARG A 329 41.83 1.00 34.99
#